data_3b6db0d63c4c32fc3bb90f81f053b2de
#
_entry.id   3b6db0d63c4c32fc3bb90f81f053b2de
#
_cell.length_a   1.000
_cell.length_b   1.000
_cell.length_c   1.000
_cell.angle_alpha   90.00
_cell.angle_beta   90.00
_cell.angle_gamma   90.00
#
_symmetry.space_group_name_H-M   'P 1'
#
loop_
_entity.id
_entity.type
_entity.pdbx_description
1 polymer ?
#
loop_
_entity_poly.entity_id
_entity_poly.type
_entity_poly.pdbx_seq_one_letter_code
_entity_poly.pdbx_strand_id
1 'polypeptide(L)'
;QPREPFSPLFGQLYNTPMMMEFQITQEYLGFSNHLVYHGTTYEECLDSDTYRDGKGSTIAKMVKAIAGVANTGQDPNFCGYIFAQSNWYAFGRLAWGPTLSAEQIANEWIRQTFIKPKGITPTAYEQNFLIPVKDMMMSSRETAVNYMMPLGFHHIFGGSHYGPGPWE
;
A
#
# COMPACT_ATOMS: atom_id res chain seq x y z
N GLN A 1 1.07 10.05 6.31
CA GLN A 1 2.42 9.51 6.03
C GLN A 1 3.19 9.37 7.33
N PRO A 2 3.67 8.21 7.68
CA PRO A 2 4.57 8.10 8.81
C PRO A 2 6.00 8.36 8.35
N ARG A 3 6.39 9.61 8.22
CA ARG A 3 7.81 9.98 8.14
C ARG A 3 8.42 10.24 9.51
N GLU A 4 7.59 10.32 10.50
CA GLU A 4 8.05 10.34 11.88
C GLU A 4 7.93 8.94 12.47
N PRO A 5 8.86 8.50 13.29
CA PRO A 5 8.67 7.26 13.99
C PRO A 5 7.27 7.29 14.62
N PHE A 6 6.54 6.18 14.53
CA PHE A 6 5.27 5.99 15.22
C PHE A 6 5.52 6.09 16.72
N SER A 7 6.23 7.03 17.00
CA SER A 7 6.48 7.79 18.17
C SER A 7 6.62 7.02 19.49
N PRO A 8 6.87 7.74 20.52
CA PRO A 8 6.97 7.24 21.89
C PRO A 8 5.86 6.27 22.32
N LEU A 9 4.64 6.39 21.75
CA LEU A 9 3.54 5.49 22.09
C LEU A 9 3.83 4.04 21.71
N PHE A 10 4.24 3.79 20.45
CA PHE A 10 4.58 2.44 20.02
C PHE A 10 5.81 1.89 20.74
N GLY A 11 6.77 2.76 21.04
CA GLY A 11 7.92 2.37 21.89
C GLY A 11 7.51 1.95 23.29
N GLN A 12 6.53 2.60 23.90
CA GLN A 12 6.01 2.20 25.22
C GLN A 12 5.20 0.91 25.16
N LEU A 13 4.50 0.67 24.06
CA LEU A 13 3.68 -0.52 23.86
C LEU A 13 4.44 -1.71 23.27
N TYR A 14 5.76 -1.59 23.06
CA TYR A 14 6.57 -2.57 22.35
C TYR A 14 6.46 -3.99 22.92
N ASN A 15 6.35 -4.14 24.24
CA ASN A 15 6.18 -5.43 24.90
C ASN A 15 4.72 -5.84 25.12
N THR A 16 3.78 -5.05 24.63
CA THR A 16 2.35 -5.35 24.68
C THR A 16 1.95 -6.09 23.41
N PRO A 17 1.11 -7.14 23.49
CA PRO A 17 0.57 -7.78 22.29
C PRO A 17 -0.26 -6.77 21.48
N MET A 18 0.31 -6.27 20.40
CA MET A 18 -0.31 -5.30 19.51
C MET A 18 -0.82 -5.98 18.25
N MET A 19 -1.96 -5.54 17.78
CA MET A 19 -2.47 -5.86 16.45
C MET A 19 -2.64 -4.58 15.65
N MET A 20 -2.44 -4.66 14.35
CA MET A 20 -2.65 -3.57 13.42
C MET A 20 -3.80 -3.89 12.47
N GLU A 21 -4.48 -2.85 12.03
CA GLU A 21 -5.40 -2.92 10.91
C GLU A 21 -4.83 -2.14 9.75
N PHE A 22 -4.74 -2.79 8.59
CA PHE A 22 -4.39 -2.15 7.34
C PHE A 22 -5.62 -1.95 6.48
N GLN A 23 -5.81 -0.73 6.04
CA GLN A 23 -6.82 -0.42 5.05
C GLN A 23 -6.29 -0.84 3.68
N ILE A 24 -6.98 -1.80 3.04
CA ILE A 24 -6.51 -2.42 1.78
C ILE A 24 -6.89 -1.55 0.58
N THR A 25 -7.94 -0.74 0.71
CA THR A 25 -8.35 0.22 -0.30
C THR A 25 -8.19 1.64 0.22
N GLN A 26 -7.90 2.59 -0.67
CA GLN A 26 -7.99 3.99 -0.32
C GLN A 26 -9.44 4.37 -0.07
N GLU A 27 -9.70 5.07 1.03
CA GLU A 27 -10.96 5.74 1.27
C GLU A 27 -10.86 7.24 1.02
N TYR A 28 -12.00 7.88 0.89
CA TYR A 28 -12.10 9.34 0.80
C TYR A 28 -11.38 9.98 -0.41
N LEU A 29 -11.24 9.23 -1.51
CA LEU A 29 -10.71 9.74 -2.77
C LEU A 29 -11.76 9.77 -3.88
N GLY A 30 -13.02 9.97 -3.51
CA GLY A 30 -14.14 9.92 -4.44
C GLY A 30 -14.25 8.55 -5.08
N PHE A 31 -14.32 8.51 -6.41
CA PHE A 31 -14.42 7.24 -7.16
C PHE A 31 -13.06 6.57 -7.43
N SER A 32 -11.98 7.09 -6.89
CA SER A 32 -10.61 6.64 -7.19
C SER A 32 -10.02 5.73 -6.11
N ASN A 33 -10.84 4.84 -5.55
CA ASN A 33 -10.50 4.02 -4.38
C ASN A 33 -9.30 3.08 -4.56
N HIS A 34 -8.87 2.82 -5.77
CA HIS A 34 -7.82 1.83 -6.07
C HIS A 34 -6.67 2.43 -6.87
N LEU A 35 -6.44 3.72 -6.70
CA LEU A 35 -5.43 4.47 -7.43
C LEU A 35 -4.00 4.15 -6.99
N VAL A 36 -3.81 3.69 -5.75
CA VAL A 36 -2.49 3.53 -5.13
C VAL A 36 -2.19 2.07 -4.84
N TYR A 37 -0.96 1.67 -5.15
CA TYR A 37 -0.40 0.43 -4.63
C TYR A 37 0.06 0.63 -3.18
N HIS A 38 -0.66 0.05 -2.24
CA HIS A 38 -0.43 0.21 -0.81
C HIS A 38 0.73 -0.62 -0.25
N GLY A 39 1.30 -1.54 -1.02
CA GLY A 39 2.44 -2.34 -0.57
C GLY A 39 3.58 -1.49 -0.02
N THR A 40 3.89 -0.36 -0.68
CA THR A 40 4.92 0.59 -0.21
C THR A 40 4.58 1.24 1.12
N THR A 41 3.31 1.53 1.36
CA THR A 41 2.84 2.11 2.63
C THR A 41 2.93 1.09 3.77
N TYR A 42 2.54 -0.16 3.50
CA TYR A 42 2.59 -1.23 4.49
C TYR A 42 4.04 -1.58 4.88
N GLU A 43 4.93 -1.69 3.90
CA GLU A 43 6.36 -1.91 4.12
C GLU A 43 6.95 -0.79 4.98
N GLU A 44 6.76 0.47 4.59
CA GLU A 44 7.24 1.63 5.36
C GLU A 44 6.73 1.64 6.79
N CYS A 45 5.46 1.28 6.99
CA CYS A 45 4.86 1.16 8.31
C CYS A 45 5.52 0.06 9.15
N LEU A 46 5.67 -1.13 8.58
CA LEU A 46 6.27 -2.28 9.28
C LEU A 46 7.74 -2.07 9.60
N ASP A 47 8.47 -1.39 8.72
CA ASP A 47 9.88 -1.09 8.87
C ASP A 47 10.17 0.12 9.77
N SER A 48 9.13 0.86 10.17
CA SER A 48 9.29 2.01 11.06
C SER A 48 9.89 1.60 12.40
N ASP A 49 10.99 2.28 12.77
CA ASP A 49 11.72 1.99 13.99
C ASP A 49 11.09 2.70 15.19
N THR A 50 10.79 1.96 16.24
CA THR A 50 10.30 2.51 17.50
C THR A 50 11.40 2.96 18.42
N TYR A 51 12.64 2.55 18.17
CA TYR A 51 13.84 2.77 18.98
C TYR A 51 13.73 2.28 20.43
N ARG A 52 12.74 1.46 20.75
CA ARG A 52 12.49 1.00 22.14
C ARG A 52 13.68 0.27 22.73
N ASP A 53 14.23 -0.68 22.00
CA ASP A 53 15.37 -1.50 22.41
C ASP A 53 16.61 -1.19 21.53
N GLY A 54 16.77 0.08 21.16
CA GLY A 54 17.78 0.55 20.24
C GLY A 54 17.34 0.52 18.78
N LYS A 55 18.28 0.83 17.89
CA LYS A 55 18.04 0.85 16.45
C LYS A 55 17.64 -0.54 15.94
N GLY A 56 16.61 -0.59 15.12
CA GLY A 56 16.06 -1.82 14.55
C GLY A 56 14.91 -2.44 15.35
N SER A 57 14.37 -1.71 16.33
CA SER A 57 13.15 -2.09 17.07
C SER A 57 11.91 -1.76 16.23
N THR A 58 11.76 -2.42 15.07
CA THR A 58 10.72 -2.11 14.09
C THR A 58 9.33 -2.56 14.54
N ILE A 59 8.30 -1.93 13.96
CA ILE A 59 6.90 -2.31 14.19
C ILE A 59 6.67 -3.78 13.80
N ALA A 60 7.26 -4.25 12.73
CA ALA A 60 7.18 -5.66 12.30
C ALA A 60 7.57 -6.66 13.39
N LYS A 61 8.48 -6.28 14.30
CA LYS A 61 8.92 -7.15 15.41
C LYS A 61 7.94 -7.18 16.58
N MET A 62 7.16 -6.13 16.77
CA MET A 62 6.25 -6.03 17.91
C MET A 62 4.83 -6.50 17.58
N VAL A 63 4.38 -6.34 16.35
CA VAL A 63 3.03 -6.69 15.93
C VAL A 63 2.82 -8.20 15.97
N LYS A 64 1.71 -8.64 16.54
CA LYS A 64 1.35 -10.05 16.70
C LYS A 64 0.33 -10.54 15.67
N ALA A 65 -0.45 -9.62 15.13
CA ALA A 65 -1.38 -9.89 14.04
C ALA A 65 -1.64 -8.63 13.23
N ILE A 66 -2.00 -8.82 11.98
CA ILE A 66 -2.41 -7.75 11.08
C ILE A 66 -3.77 -8.14 10.49
N ALA A 67 -4.77 -7.31 10.73
CA ALA A 67 -6.07 -7.42 10.07
C ALA A 67 -6.10 -6.52 8.84
N GLY A 68 -6.90 -6.88 7.86
CA GLY A 68 -7.12 -6.06 6.67
C GLY A 68 -8.60 -5.74 6.51
N VAL A 69 -8.91 -4.50 6.14
CA VAL A 69 -10.27 -4.07 5.84
C VAL A 69 -10.33 -3.45 4.45
N ALA A 70 -11.38 -3.77 3.71
CA ALA A 70 -11.62 -3.20 2.38
C ALA A 70 -13.09 -3.28 2.00
N ASN A 71 -13.53 -2.27 1.26
CA ASN A 71 -14.76 -2.32 0.51
C ASN A 71 -14.52 -3.03 -0.82
N THR A 72 -15.08 -4.21 -0.99
CA THR A 72 -14.86 -5.02 -2.20
C THR A 72 -15.78 -4.65 -3.35
N GLY A 73 -16.88 -3.95 -3.06
CA GLY A 73 -17.93 -3.68 -4.04
C GLY A 73 -18.66 -4.95 -4.49
N GLN A 74 -19.40 -4.83 -5.58
CA GLN A 74 -20.15 -5.95 -6.19
C GLN A 74 -19.61 -6.33 -7.57
N ASP A 75 -18.71 -5.53 -8.12
CA ASP A 75 -18.12 -5.79 -9.43
C ASP A 75 -16.95 -6.76 -9.36
N PRO A 76 -16.65 -7.46 -10.44
CA PRO A 76 -15.42 -8.24 -10.55
C PRO A 76 -14.16 -7.40 -10.28
N ASN A 77 -13.10 -8.04 -9.82
CA ASN A 77 -11.81 -7.40 -9.55
C ASN A 77 -11.89 -6.21 -8.56
N PHE A 78 -12.72 -6.36 -7.50
CA PHE A 78 -12.82 -5.32 -6.47
C PHE A 78 -13.16 -3.94 -7.07
N CYS A 79 -14.41 -3.71 -7.35
CA CYS A 79 -14.93 -2.49 -7.96
C CYS A 79 -14.49 -2.26 -9.43
N GLY A 80 -14.18 -3.31 -10.17
CA GLY A 80 -13.81 -3.24 -11.58
C GLY A 80 -12.34 -2.90 -11.85
N TYR A 81 -11.51 -2.78 -10.82
CA TYR A 81 -10.10 -2.39 -10.94
C TYR A 81 -9.16 -3.58 -10.70
N ILE A 82 -8.57 -4.10 -11.77
CA ILE A 82 -7.66 -5.25 -11.65
C ILE A 82 -6.49 -4.97 -10.69
N PHE A 83 -5.97 -3.77 -10.66
CA PHE A 83 -4.87 -3.39 -9.76
C PHE A 83 -5.27 -3.35 -8.28
N ALA A 84 -6.56 -3.30 -7.95
CA ALA A 84 -7.03 -3.43 -6.58
C ALA A 84 -6.64 -4.77 -5.94
N GLN A 85 -6.56 -5.82 -6.74
CA GLN A 85 -6.09 -7.13 -6.28
C GLN A 85 -4.65 -7.09 -5.76
N SER A 86 -3.80 -6.21 -6.30
CA SER A 86 -2.41 -6.08 -5.84
C SER A 86 -2.32 -5.66 -4.38
N ASN A 87 -3.27 -4.85 -3.89
CA ASN A 87 -3.31 -4.43 -2.49
C ASN A 87 -3.69 -5.58 -1.56
N TRP A 88 -4.64 -6.43 -1.97
CA TRP A 88 -4.96 -7.66 -1.25
C TRP A 88 -3.78 -8.61 -1.20
N TYR A 89 -3.12 -8.79 -2.34
CA TYR A 89 -1.94 -9.62 -2.43
C TYR A 89 -0.82 -9.10 -1.53
N ALA A 90 -0.52 -7.81 -1.59
CA ALA A 90 0.51 -7.18 -0.75
C ALA A 90 0.17 -7.29 0.75
N PHE A 91 -1.09 -7.05 1.12
CA PHE A 91 -1.54 -7.25 2.50
C PHE A 91 -1.27 -8.68 2.97
N GLY A 92 -1.72 -9.69 2.23
CA GLY A 92 -1.54 -11.08 2.61
C GLY A 92 -0.07 -11.49 2.71
N ARG A 93 0.76 -11.04 1.76
CA ARG A 93 2.20 -11.32 1.74
C ARG A 93 2.92 -10.70 2.93
N LEU A 94 2.64 -9.44 3.26
CA LEU A 94 3.27 -8.73 4.39
C LEU A 94 2.73 -9.16 5.75
N ALA A 95 1.46 -9.53 5.85
CA ALA A 95 0.92 -10.10 7.08
C ALA A 95 1.56 -11.45 7.43
N TRP A 96 1.94 -12.22 6.42
CA TRP A 96 2.63 -13.50 6.59
C TRP A 96 4.14 -13.35 6.73
N GLY A 97 4.76 -12.49 5.93
CA GLY A 97 6.19 -12.24 5.89
C GLY A 97 6.50 -10.75 5.96
N PRO A 98 6.49 -10.14 7.17
CA PRO A 98 6.55 -8.68 7.34
C PRO A 98 7.89 -8.04 6.96
N THR A 99 8.85 -8.83 6.53
CA THR A 99 10.17 -8.37 6.06
C THR A 99 10.34 -8.43 4.54
N LEU A 100 9.28 -8.78 3.80
CA LEU A 100 9.29 -8.77 2.34
C LEU A 100 9.23 -7.33 1.84
N SER A 101 9.88 -7.06 0.69
CA SER A 101 9.77 -5.74 0.08
C SER A 101 8.51 -5.60 -0.79
N ALA A 102 7.94 -4.42 -0.80
CA ALA A 102 6.80 -4.08 -1.65
C ALA A 102 7.13 -4.30 -3.13
N GLU A 103 8.36 -4.04 -3.54
CA GLU A 103 8.82 -4.24 -4.92
C GLU A 103 8.83 -5.72 -5.31
N GLN A 104 9.32 -6.60 -4.43
CA GLN A 104 9.28 -8.04 -4.67
C GLN A 104 7.83 -8.53 -4.81
N ILE A 105 6.96 -8.08 -3.92
CA ILE A 105 5.54 -8.46 -3.93
C ILE A 105 4.83 -7.94 -5.20
N ALA A 106 5.12 -6.72 -5.63
CA ALA A 106 4.59 -6.17 -6.88
C ALA A 106 5.02 -7.04 -8.08
N ASN A 107 6.29 -7.40 -8.17
CA ASN A 107 6.80 -8.29 -9.22
C ASN A 107 6.11 -9.67 -9.21
N GLU A 108 5.92 -10.26 -8.04
CA GLU A 108 5.20 -11.53 -7.89
C GLU A 108 3.78 -11.40 -8.43
N TRP A 109 3.05 -10.37 -7.98
CA TRP A 109 1.66 -10.16 -8.40
C TRP A 109 1.52 -9.90 -9.89
N ILE A 110 2.38 -9.05 -10.49
CA ILE A 110 2.34 -8.76 -11.92
C ILE A 110 2.55 -10.05 -12.74
N ARG A 111 3.52 -10.87 -12.37
CA ARG A 111 3.84 -12.12 -13.09
C ARG A 111 2.75 -13.18 -12.98
N GLN A 112 2.00 -13.19 -11.90
CA GLN A 112 0.87 -14.11 -11.71
C GLN A 112 -0.39 -13.63 -12.44
N THR A 113 -0.58 -12.32 -12.51
CA THR A 113 -1.82 -11.71 -13.04
C THR A 113 -1.77 -11.56 -14.55
N PHE A 114 -0.62 -11.18 -15.10
CA PHE A 114 -0.46 -10.88 -16.52
C PHE A 114 0.42 -11.92 -17.20
N ILE A 115 -0.22 -12.80 -17.96
CA ILE A 115 0.49 -13.85 -18.69
C ILE A 115 1.16 -13.23 -19.93
N LYS A 116 2.43 -13.60 -20.12
CA LYS A 116 3.19 -13.19 -21.32
C LYS A 116 2.48 -13.61 -22.61
N PRO A 117 2.17 -12.70 -23.53
CA PRO A 117 1.54 -13.04 -24.81
C PRO A 117 2.43 -13.98 -25.65
N LYS A 118 1.79 -14.84 -26.44
CA LYS A 118 2.50 -15.67 -27.42
C LYS A 118 3.24 -14.80 -28.44
N GLY A 119 4.44 -15.20 -28.81
CA GLY A 119 5.26 -14.48 -29.80
C GLY A 119 6.11 -13.34 -29.24
N ILE A 120 5.91 -12.94 -27.97
CA ILE A 120 6.77 -11.95 -27.32
C ILE A 120 7.95 -12.67 -26.64
N THR A 121 9.16 -12.18 -26.82
CA THR A 121 10.32 -12.71 -26.12
C THR A 121 10.27 -12.39 -24.62
N PRO A 122 10.87 -13.22 -23.75
CA PRO A 122 10.96 -12.92 -22.32
C PRO A 122 11.58 -11.53 -22.03
N THR A 123 12.64 -11.19 -22.74
CA THR A 123 13.32 -9.88 -22.59
C THR A 123 12.43 -8.72 -22.99
N ALA A 124 11.72 -8.84 -24.13
CA ALA A 124 10.79 -7.79 -24.55
C ALA A 124 9.61 -7.64 -23.58
N TYR A 125 9.10 -8.73 -23.05
CA TYR A 125 8.06 -8.71 -22.04
C TYR A 125 8.54 -8.05 -20.72
N GLU A 126 9.74 -8.38 -20.29
CA GLU A 126 10.36 -7.76 -19.11
C GLU A 126 10.50 -6.25 -19.28
N GLN A 127 11.15 -5.82 -20.36
CA GLN A 127 11.50 -4.41 -20.57
C GLN A 127 10.31 -3.54 -20.93
N ASN A 128 9.38 -4.04 -21.74
CA ASN A 128 8.29 -3.23 -22.28
C ASN A 128 6.98 -3.35 -21.48
N PHE A 129 6.90 -4.27 -20.52
CA PHE A 129 5.69 -4.47 -19.72
C PHE A 129 5.99 -4.58 -18.23
N LEU A 130 6.75 -5.59 -17.77
CA LEU A 130 6.89 -5.85 -16.34
C LEU A 130 7.54 -4.68 -15.60
N ILE A 131 8.65 -4.17 -16.11
CA ILE A 131 9.36 -3.03 -15.51
C ILE A 131 8.48 -1.78 -15.48
N PRO A 132 7.91 -1.32 -16.61
CA PRO A 132 7.04 -0.14 -16.58
C PRO A 132 5.81 -0.28 -15.67
N VAL A 133 5.17 -1.44 -15.63
CA VAL A 133 4.02 -1.67 -14.75
C VAL A 133 4.44 -1.64 -13.27
N LYS A 134 5.55 -2.29 -12.94
CA LYS A 134 6.11 -2.24 -11.59
C LYS A 134 6.43 -0.79 -11.18
N ASP A 135 7.11 -0.05 -12.03
CA ASP A 135 7.51 1.33 -11.73
C ASP A 135 6.28 2.24 -11.55
N MET A 136 5.24 2.05 -12.36
CA MET A 136 3.96 2.71 -12.19
C MET A 136 3.34 2.39 -10.81
N MET A 137 3.31 1.12 -10.42
CA MET A 137 2.79 0.71 -9.11
C MET A 137 3.58 1.33 -7.97
N MET A 138 4.90 1.22 -8.01
CA MET A 138 5.79 1.72 -6.96
C MET A 138 5.71 3.25 -6.79
N SER A 139 5.52 4.00 -7.87
CA SER A 139 5.39 5.47 -7.83
C SER A 139 3.97 5.97 -7.55
N SER A 140 2.96 5.10 -7.58
CA SER A 140 1.54 5.49 -7.51
C SER A 140 1.18 6.26 -6.24
N ARG A 141 1.76 5.91 -5.09
CA ARG A 141 1.53 6.61 -3.83
C ARG A 141 1.99 8.07 -3.89
N GLU A 142 3.22 8.30 -4.31
CA GLU A 142 3.76 9.66 -4.39
C GLU A 142 3.03 10.49 -5.45
N THR A 143 2.64 9.86 -6.55
CA THR A 143 1.81 10.52 -7.57
C THR A 143 0.47 10.95 -6.98
N ALA A 144 -0.24 10.06 -6.30
CA ALA A 144 -1.52 10.39 -5.67
C ALA A 144 -1.37 11.50 -4.62
N VAL A 145 -0.35 11.43 -3.77
CA VAL A 145 -0.08 12.46 -2.75
C VAL A 145 0.17 13.83 -3.40
N ASN A 146 0.97 13.87 -4.45
CA ASN A 146 1.33 15.12 -5.11
C ASN A 146 0.14 15.81 -5.81
N TYR A 147 -0.80 15.02 -6.35
CA TYR A 147 -1.93 15.56 -7.12
C TYR A 147 -3.25 15.63 -6.35
N MET A 148 -3.45 14.78 -5.35
CA MET A 148 -4.72 14.66 -4.64
C MET A 148 -4.69 15.14 -3.19
N MET A 149 -3.51 15.42 -2.65
CA MET A 149 -3.33 15.90 -1.28
C MET A 149 -2.56 17.23 -1.26
N PRO A 150 -3.19 18.32 -1.73
CA PRO A 150 -2.50 19.61 -1.81
C PRO A 150 -1.98 20.04 -0.45
N LEU A 151 -0.74 20.52 -0.42
CA LEU A 151 -0.04 20.95 0.81
C LEU A 151 0.11 19.82 1.87
N GLY A 152 -0.08 18.55 1.48
CA GLY A 152 -0.01 17.42 2.40
C GLY A 152 -1.21 17.29 3.34
N PHE A 153 -2.25 18.06 3.13
CA PHE A 153 -3.48 17.94 3.91
C PHE A 153 -4.32 16.76 3.45
N HIS A 154 -4.63 15.92 4.41
CA HIS A 154 -5.54 14.81 4.28
C HIS A 154 -6.96 15.27 4.63
N HIS A 155 -7.96 14.74 3.97
CA HIS A 155 -9.37 15.09 4.21
C HIS A 155 -9.81 16.54 3.86
N ILE A 156 -9.20 17.16 2.89
CA ILE A 156 -9.75 18.35 2.26
C ILE A 156 -10.77 17.90 1.21
N PHE A 157 -11.93 17.44 1.68
CA PHE A 157 -12.97 16.92 0.80
C PHE A 157 -14.21 17.79 0.89
N GLY A 158 -14.92 17.91 -0.22
CA GLY A 158 -16.29 18.39 -0.21
C GLY A 158 -17.17 17.56 0.73
N GLY A 159 -18.25 18.11 1.20
CA GLY A 159 -19.12 17.56 2.25
C GLY A 159 -19.63 16.12 2.06
N SER A 160 -19.33 15.46 0.94
CA SER A 160 -19.67 14.06 0.65
C SER A 160 -18.47 13.17 0.39
N HIS A 161 -17.29 13.60 0.70
CA HIS A 161 -16.04 12.85 0.48
C HIS A 161 -15.75 12.50 -0.99
N TYR A 162 -16.23 13.29 -1.92
CA TYR A 162 -16.04 13.07 -3.37
C TYR A 162 -14.73 13.67 -3.92
N GLY A 163 -13.73 13.77 -3.11
CA GLY A 163 -12.42 14.24 -3.50
C GLY A 163 -12.11 15.64 -2.98
N PRO A 164 -10.86 16.06 -3.12
CA PRO A 164 -10.44 17.38 -2.67
C PRO A 164 -11.11 18.46 -3.48
N GLY A 165 -11.56 19.50 -2.79
CA GLY A 165 -12.14 20.69 -3.41
C GLY A 165 -11.38 21.93 -2.97
N PRO A 166 -11.07 22.85 -3.89
CA PRO A 166 -10.35 24.08 -3.55
C PRO A 166 -11.17 25.09 -2.78
N TRP A 167 -12.43 24.79 -2.55
CA TRP A 167 -13.41 25.63 -1.87
C TRP A 167 -13.74 25.19 -0.43
N GLU A 168 -13.05 24.17 0.09
CA GLU A 168 -13.23 23.65 1.45
C GLU A 168 -12.18 24.19 2.42
#